data_5593860e6957fe7b3b6752581b418a50
#
_entry.id   5593860e6957fe7b3b6752581b418a50
#
_cell.length_a   1.000
_cell.length_b   1.000
_cell.length_c   1.000
_cell.angle_alpha   90.00
_cell.angle_beta   90.00
_cell.angle_gamma   90.00
#
_symmetry.space_group_name_H-M   'P 1'
#
loop_
_entity.id
_entity.type
_entity.pdbx_description
1 polymer ?
#
loop_
_entity_poly.entity_id
_entity_poly.type
_entity_poly.pdbx_seq_one_letter_code
_entity_poly.pdbx_strand_id
1 'polypeptide(L)'
;MLIDIIKTHALAAAQAGDWSAVAATLNAQTVEVRNTKSWTMADLITLLGAESAAVIGGTIQAAGATNPIFAGAWLALNITGLQLHTDERQAMIAGLADAAGWPSGLKAAALASGLTYTSLAGSVVTAAQCQAAWSIDLLNSEWVTFLNEVINPLLSAGDRDGVNAALAGKQF
;
A
#
# COMPACT_ATOMS: atom_id res chain seq x y z
N MET A 1 -3.98 -10.09 2.97
CA MET A 1 -3.04 -11.11 2.38
C MET A 1 -3.19 -11.14 0.86
N LEU A 2 -2.20 -11.69 0.10
CA LEU A 2 -2.30 -11.72 -1.38
C LEU A 2 -3.55 -12.45 -1.87
N ILE A 3 -3.93 -13.53 -1.19
CA ILE A 3 -5.13 -14.30 -1.55
C ILE A 3 -6.43 -13.49 -1.50
N ASP A 4 -6.59 -12.61 -0.51
CA ASP A 4 -7.80 -11.78 -0.39
C ASP A 4 -7.90 -10.79 -1.55
N ILE A 5 -6.75 -10.25 -1.98
CA ILE A 5 -6.66 -9.34 -3.12
C ILE A 5 -7.01 -10.08 -4.42
N ILE A 6 -6.51 -11.31 -4.61
CA ILE A 6 -6.86 -12.17 -5.76
C ILE A 6 -8.37 -12.43 -5.79
N LYS A 7 -8.95 -12.84 -4.66
CA LYS A 7 -10.39 -13.12 -4.55
C LYS A 7 -11.26 -11.88 -4.84
N THR A 8 -10.78 -10.71 -4.48
CA THR A 8 -11.52 -9.45 -4.67
C THR A 8 -11.41 -8.92 -6.11
N HIS A 9 -10.23 -8.99 -6.72
CA HIS A 9 -9.93 -8.26 -7.95
C HIS A 9 -9.69 -9.13 -9.18
N ALA A 10 -9.40 -10.43 -9.01
CA ALA A 10 -9.00 -11.31 -10.11
C ALA A 10 -9.61 -12.73 -9.99
N LEU A 11 -10.75 -12.89 -9.30
CA LEU A 11 -11.36 -14.19 -8.99
C LEU A 11 -11.62 -15.03 -10.25
N ALA A 12 -12.20 -14.45 -11.29
CA ALA A 12 -12.55 -15.20 -12.51
C ALA A 12 -11.29 -15.76 -13.22
N ALA A 13 -10.23 -14.97 -13.32
CA ALA A 13 -8.95 -15.41 -13.89
C ALA A 13 -8.30 -16.51 -13.02
N ALA A 14 -8.36 -16.37 -11.69
CA ALA A 14 -7.83 -17.36 -10.76
C ALA A 14 -8.59 -18.70 -10.86
N GLN A 15 -9.92 -18.67 -10.95
CA GLN A 15 -10.74 -19.87 -11.14
C GLN A 15 -10.50 -20.55 -12.50
N ALA A 16 -10.14 -19.77 -13.53
CA ALA A 16 -9.74 -20.28 -14.84
C ALA A 16 -8.28 -20.80 -14.88
N GLY A 17 -7.51 -20.61 -13.81
CA GLY A 17 -6.09 -20.99 -13.76
C GLY A 17 -5.17 -20.06 -14.57
N ASP A 18 -5.67 -18.90 -15.01
CA ASP A 18 -4.86 -17.91 -15.76
C ASP A 18 -4.09 -16.99 -14.82
N TRP A 19 -3.00 -17.50 -14.29
CA TRP A 19 -2.14 -16.80 -13.33
C TRP A 19 -1.43 -15.59 -13.92
N SER A 20 -1.23 -15.58 -15.24
CA SER A 20 -0.66 -14.42 -15.95
C SER A 20 -1.65 -13.27 -15.96
N ALA A 21 -2.92 -13.52 -16.23
CA ALA A 21 -3.97 -12.52 -16.16
C ALA A 21 -4.21 -12.04 -14.72
N VAL A 22 -4.13 -12.92 -13.73
CA VAL A 22 -4.20 -12.55 -12.30
C VAL A 22 -3.10 -11.55 -11.97
N ALA A 23 -1.85 -11.89 -12.26
CA ALA A 23 -0.71 -11.02 -11.95
C ALA A 23 -0.80 -9.69 -12.71
N ALA A 24 -1.17 -9.71 -13.99
CA ALA A 24 -1.36 -8.51 -14.79
C ALA A 24 -2.42 -7.58 -14.20
N THR A 25 -3.57 -8.14 -13.78
CA THR A 25 -4.67 -7.37 -13.16
C THR A 25 -4.22 -6.70 -11.87
N LEU A 26 -3.52 -7.43 -10.98
CA LEU A 26 -3.06 -6.89 -9.71
C LEU A 26 -1.96 -5.84 -9.85
N ASN A 27 -1.08 -6.02 -10.85
CA ASN A 27 0.02 -5.08 -11.10
C ASN A 27 -0.44 -3.82 -11.85
N ALA A 28 -1.48 -3.91 -12.68
CA ALA A 28 -2.04 -2.77 -13.41
C ALA A 28 -2.85 -1.83 -12.51
N GLN A 29 -3.47 -2.36 -11.46
CA GLN A 29 -4.22 -1.57 -10.49
C GLN A 29 -3.29 -1.05 -9.41
N THR A 30 -3.32 0.25 -9.19
CA THR A 30 -2.50 0.90 -8.16
C THR A 30 -3.38 1.46 -7.06
N VAL A 31 -2.87 1.44 -5.84
CA VAL A 31 -3.45 2.12 -4.68
C VAL A 31 -2.52 3.24 -4.24
N GLU A 32 -3.14 4.32 -3.81
CA GLU A 32 -2.43 5.43 -3.22
C GLU A 32 -1.95 5.05 -1.82
N VAL A 33 -0.69 5.31 -1.54
CA VAL A 33 -0.11 5.11 -0.23
C VAL A 33 0.64 6.36 0.22
N ARG A 34 0.76 6.53 1.53
CA ARG A 34 1.50 7.67 2.09
C ARG A 34 2.99 7.55 1.81
N ASN A 35 3.57 8.59 1.22
CA ASN A 35 5.01 8.66 0.98
C ASN A 35 5.72 9.22 2.22
N THR A 36 6.31 8.35 3.02
CA THR A 36 6.99 8.72 4.27
C THR A 36 8.36 9.37 4.06
N LYS A 37 8.77 9.60 2.81
CA LYS A 37 10.02 10.29 2.49
C LYS A 37 10.06 11.67 3.16
N SER A 38 11.23 12.01 3.70
CA SER A 38 11.56 13.37 4.10
C SER A 38 12.13 14.12 2.90
N TRP A 39 11.44 15.17 2.48
CA TRP A 39 11.78 15.98 1.32
C TRP A 39 12.66 17.14 1.70
N THR A 40 13.86 17.21 1.15
CA THR A 40 14.74 18.38 1.26
C THR A 40 14.48 19.35 0.11
N MET A 41 15.04 20.56 0.21
CA MET A 41 15.02 21.52 -0.90
C MET A 41 15.64 20.94 -2.17
N ALA A 42 16.74 20.18 -2.04
CA ALA A 42 17.39 19.52 -3.17
C ALA A 42 16.47 18.47 -3.84
N ASP A 43 15.72 17.71 -3.04
CA ASP A 43 14.72 16.77 -3.56
C ASP A 43 13.60 17.48 -4.32
N LEU A 44 13.09 18.59 -3.78
CA LEU A 44 12.06 19.39 -4.45
C LEU A 44 12.55 20.00 -5.75
N ILE A 45 13.78 20.47 -5.81
CA ILE A 45 14.40 20.95 -7.04
C ILE A 45 14.47 19.83 -8.09
N THR A 46 14.85 18.64 -7.67
CA THR A 46 14.92 17.47 -8.58
C THR A 46 13.56 17.04 -9.08
N LEU A 47 12.53 17.08 -8.22
CA LEU A 47 11.18 16.62 -8.55
C LEU A 47 10.38 17.64 -9.36
N LEU A 48 10.41 18.92 -8.96
CA LEU A 48 9.52 19.98 -9.43
C LEU A 48 10.22 21.04 -10.29
N GLY A 49 11.55 21.00 -10.37
CA GLY A 49 12.37 22.04 -10.95
C GLY A 49 12.70 23.18 -10.00
N ALA A 50 13.78 23.91 -10.30
CA ALA A 50 14.32 24.93 -9.40
C ALA A 50 13.34 26.11 -9.16
N GLU A 51 12.61 26.54 -10.18
CA GLU A 51 11.63 27.64 -10.07
C GLU A 51 10.49 27.27 -9.13
N SER A 52 9.88 26.10 -9.32
CA SER A 52 8.79 25.59 -8.46
C SER A 52 9.23 25.41 -7.01
N ALA A 53 10.42 24.81 -6.83
CA ALA A 53 10.99 24.63 -5.50
C ALA A 53 11.30 25.96 -4.81
N ALA A 54 11.76 26.99 -5.54
CA ALA A 54 11.98 28.31 -5.01
C ALA A 54 10.69 29.01 -4.57
N VAL A 55 9.58 28.84 -5.32
CA VAL A 55 8.27 29.37 -4.91
C VAL A 55 7.81 28.70 -3.62
N ILE A 56 7.89 27.37 -3.51
CA ILE A 56 7.52 26.62 -2.30
C ILE A 56 8.37 27.08 -1.11
N GLY A 57 9.69 27.04 -1.26
CA GLY A 57 10.63 27.40 -0.20
C GLY A 57 10.48 28.85 0.25
N GLY A 58 10.40 29.79 -0.68
CA GLY A 58 10.21 31.20 -0.40
C GLY A 58 8.90 31.49 0.34
N THR A 59 7.83 30.81 -0.02
CA THR A 59 6.53 30.95 0.66
C THR A 59 6.59 30.42 2.10
N ILE A 60 7.20 29.24 2.32
CA ILE A 60 7.37 28.66 3.66
C ILE A 60 8.26 29.57 4.52
N GLN A 61 9.34 30.09 3.96
CA GLN A 61 10.24 31.02 4.64
C GLN A 61 9.53 32.32 5.04
N ALA A 62 8.77 32.91 4.12
CA ALA A 62 8.02 34.14 4.40
C ALA A 62 6.96 33.93 5.49
N ALA A 63 6.21 32.81 5.44
CA ALA A 63 5.25 32.45 6.47
C ALA A 63 5.94 32.18 7.83
N GLY A 64 7.17 31.67 7.83
CA GLY A 64 7.98 31.44 9.01
C GLY A 64 8.39 32.71 9.77
N ALA A 65 8.36 33.86 9.12
CA ALA A 65 8.65 35.14 9.78
C ALA A 65 7.62 35.51 10.86
N THR A 66 6.38 35.01 10.74
CA THR A 66 5.29 35.30 11.67
C THR A 66 4.72 34.07 12.37
N ASN A 67 5.06 32.88 11.89
CA ASN A 67 4.52 31.61 12.41
C ASN A 67 5.66 30.59 12.66
N PRO A 68 5.91 30.24 13.94
CA PRO A 68 7.01 29.33 14.31
C PRO A 68 6.88 27.93 13.70
N ILE A 69 5.67 27.45 13.35
CA ILE A 69 5.47 26.17 12.68
C ILE A 69 6.12 26.19 11.29
N PHE A 70 5.92 27.27 10.53
CA PHE A 70 6.55 27.42 9.22
C PHE A 70 8.05 27.73 9.31
N ALA A 71 8.49 28.39 10.37
CA ALA A 71 9.93 28.56 10.63
C ALA A 71 10.60 27.21 10.85
N GLY A 72 9.98 26.33 11.64
CA GLY A 72 10.45 24.95 11.83
C GLY A 72 10.40 24.13 10.54
N ALA A 73 9.34 24.27 9.72
CA ALA A 73 9.22 23.62 8.43
C ALA A 73 10.30 24.06 7.44
N TRP A 74 10.62 25.36 7.41
CA TRP A 74 11.72 25.88 6.61
C TRP A 74 13.08 25.31 7.02
N LEU A 75 13.33 25.24 8.32
CA LEU A 75 14.57 24.65 8.85
C LEU A 75 14.66 23.17 8.48
N ALA A 76 13.57 22.40 8.67
CA ALA A 76 13.51 21.00 8.31
C ALA A 76 13.77 20.81 6.82
N LEU A 77 13.13 21.58 5.95
CA LEU A 77 13.30 21.51 4.50
C LEU A 77 14.77 21.67 4.05
N ASN A 78 15.54 22.47 4.77
CA ASN A 78 16.93 22.72 4.43
C ASN A 78 17.93 21.75 5.07
N ILE A 79 17.57 21.03 6.15
CA ILE A 79 18.51 20.22 6.93
C ILE A 79 18.13 18.74 6.94
N THR A 80 16.94 18.41 7.47
CA THR A 80 16.52 17.03 7.75
C THR A 80 15.48 16.49 6.77
N GLY A 81 14.91 17.36 5.97
CA GLY A 81 13.76 17.08 5.13
C GLY A 81 12.43 17.24 5.87
N LEU A 82 11.41 17.58 5.12
CA LEU A 82 10.02 17.74 5.57
C LEU A 82 9.19 16.58 5.08
N GLN A 83 8.53 15.87 5.99
CA GLN A 83 7.56 14.83 5.64
C GLN A 83 6.23 15.48 5.26
N LEU A 84 5.67 15.12 4.10
CA LEU A 84 4.46 15.72 3.54
C LEU A 84 3.26 14.76 3.53
N HIS A 85 3.39 13.59 4.15
CA HIS A 85 2.40 12.52 4.03
C HIS A 85 1.26 12.55 5.06
N THR A 86 1.35 13.35 6.12
CA THR A 86 0.29 13.43 7.14
C THR A 86 -0.83 14.38 6.71
N ASP A 87 -2.08 14.09 7.12
CA ASP A 87 -3.23 14.93 6.77
C ASP A 87 -3.06 16.36 7.26
N GLU A 88 -2.49 16.55 8.44
CA GLU A 88 -2.19 17.87 9.00
C GLU A 88 -1.22 18.66 8.11
N ARG A 89 -0.14 18.01 7.63
CA ARG A 89 0.83 18.65 6.76
C ARG A 89 0.31 18.88 5.36
N GLN A 90 -0.50 17.96 4.83
CA GLN A 90 -1.22 18.17 3.58
C GLN A 90 -2.15 19.39 3.66
N ALA A 91 -2.94 19.50 4.73
CA ALA A 91 -3.81 20.65 4.96
C ALA A 91 -3.02 21.96 5.14
N MET A 92 -1.88 21.90 5.85
CA MET A 92 -1.00 23.06 6.05
C MET A 92 -0.43 23.56 4.71
N ILE A 93 0.09 22.68 3.86
CA ILE A 93 0.61 23.04 2.53
C ILE A 93 -0.50 23.54 1.62
N ALA A 94 -1.68 22.89 1.63
CA ALA A 94 -2.83 23.35 0.86
C ALA A 94 -3.25 24.77 1.26
N GLY A 95 -3.39 25.04 2.56
CA GLY A 95 -3.74 26.36 3.07
C GLY A 95 -2.70 27.44 2.74
N LEU A 96 -1.41 27.07 2.84
CA LEU A 96 -0.31 27.96 2.48
C LEU A 96 -0.31 28.29 0.98
N ALA A 97 -0.54 27.29 0.13
CA ALA A 97 -0.61 27.42 -1.32
C ALA A 97 -1.77 28.35 -1.73
N ASP A 98 -2.93 28.20 -1.09
CA ASP A 98 -4.10 29.03 -1.35
C ASP A 98 -3.86 30.49 -0.90
N ALA A 99 -3.31 30.68 0.29
CA ALA A 99 -3.00 32.00 0.83
C ALA A 99 -1.94 32.75 0.00
N ALA A 100 -0.97 32.03 -0.54
CA ALA A 100 0.11 32.57 -1.37
C ALA A 100 -0.25 32.64 -2.87
N GLY A 101 -1.41 32.13 -3.27
CA GLY A 101 -1.86 32.14 -4.67
C GLY A 101 -0.99 31.28 -5.58
N TRP A 102 -0.55 30.10 -5.13
CA TRP A 102 0.23 29.21 -5.98
C TRP A 102 -0.56 28.79 -7.21
N PRO A 103 0.10 28.61 -8.37
CA PRO A 103 -0.52 27.97 -9.53
C PRO A 103 -1.10 26.59 -9.14
N SER A 104 -2.29 26.27 -9.65
CA SER A 104 -2.99 25.01 -9.31
C SER A 104 -2.15 23.76 -9.57
N GLY A 105 -1.37 23.76 -10.66
CA GLY A 105 -0.44 22.69 -10.97
C GLY A 105 0.68 22.53 -9.93
N LEU A 106 1.21 23.63 -9.39
CA LEU A 106 2.25 23.59 -8.35
C LEU A 106 1.69 23.07 -7.04
N LYS A 107 0.50 23.55 -6.63
CA LYS A 107 -0.19 23.04 -5.44
C LYS A 107 -0.42 21.53 -5.56
N ALA A 108 -0.97 21.07 -6.67
CA ALA A 108 -1.23 19.64 -6.90
C ALA A 108 0.06 18.81 -6.83
N ALA A 109 1.14 19.25 -7.45
CA ALA A 109 2.43 18.57 -7.44
C ALA A 109 3.05 18.52 -6.03
N ALA A 110 2.97 19.59 -5.26
CA ALA A 110 3.45 19.64 -3.88
C ALA A 110 2.67 18.68 -2.96
N LEU A 111 1.35 18.60 -3.11
CA LEU A 111 0.52 17.67 -2.36
C LEU A 111 0.79 16.22 -2.80
N ALA A 112 0.93 15.98 -4.09
CA ALA A 112 1.25 14.65 -4.63
C ALA A 112 2.62 14.13 -4.16
N SER A 113 3.57 14.98 -3.78
CA SER A 113 4.86 14.55 -3.22
C SER A 113 4.74 13.81 -1.89
N GLY A 114 3.66 14.03 -1.14
CA GLY A 114 3.33 13.27 0.08
C GLY A 114 2.69 11.91 -0.17
N LEU A 115 2.46 11.56 -1.42
CA LEU A 115 1.79 10.34 -1.86
C LEU A 115 2.69 9.55 -2.79
N THR A 116 2.50 8.26 -2.84
CA THR A 116 3.08 7.37 -3.85
C THR A 116 2.04 6.34 -4.25
N TYR A 117 2.33 5.58 -5.28
CA TYR A 117 1.44 4.54 -5.77
C TYR A 117 2.17 3.20 -5.75
N THR A 118 1.47 2.17 -5.33
CA THR A 118 1.96 0.80 -5.37
C THR A 118 0.90 -0.10 -5.98
N SER A 119 1.28 -1.30 -6.44
CA SER A 119 0.30 -2.28 -6.87
C SER A 119 -0.65 -2.67 -5.73
N LEU A 120 -1.82 -3.22 -6.04
CA LEU A 120 -2.78 -3.70 -5.04
C LEU A 120 -2.14 -4.65 -4.01
N ALA A 121 -1.14 -5.42 -4.43
CA ALA A 121 -0.42 -6.36 -3.57
C ALA A 121 0.70 -5.69 -2.73
N GLY A 122 0.88 -4.36 -2.80
CA GLY A 122 1.96 -3.63 -2.14
C GLY A 122 3.32 -3.70 -2.85
N SER A 123 3.47 -4.63 -3.79
CA SER A 123 4.65 -4.80 -4.65
C SER A 123 4.22 -5.49 -5.94
N VAL A 124 5.10 -5.49 -6.95
CA VAL A 124 4.87 -6.25 -8.19
C VAL A 124 4.85 -7.74 -7.86
N VAL A 125 3.79 -8.43 -8.28
CA VAL A 125 3.61 -9.87 -8.09
C VAL A 125 3.78 -10.63 -9.39
N THR A 126 4.28 -11.87 -9.30
CA THR A 126 4.41 -12.78 -10.43
C THR A 126 3.25 -13.77 -10.49
N ALA A 127 3.03 -14.37 -11.66
CA ALA A 127 2.05 -15.45 -11.84
C ALA A 127 2.28 -16.60 -10.86
N ALA A 128 3.54 -17.01 -10.66
CA ALA A 128 3.91 -18.09 -9.74
C ALA A 128 3.55 -17.75 -8.27
N GLN A 129 3.74 -16.50 -7.84
CA GLN A 129 3.36 -16.08 -6.49
C GLN A 129 1.83 -16.07 -6.31
N CYS A 130 1.09 -15.64 -7.31
CA CYS A 130 -0.37 -15.68 -7.29
C CYS A 130 -0.89 -17.14 -7.23
N GLN A 131 -0.33 -18.04 -8.05
CA GLN A 131 -0.66 -19.44 -8.04
C GLN A 131 -0.35 -20.12 -6.70
N ALA A 132 0.82 -19.85 -6.13
CA ALA A 132 1.21 -20.38 -4.83
C ALA A 132 0.26 -19.93 -3.71
N ALA A 133 -0.10 -18.64 -3.68
CA ALA A 133 -1.04 -18.11 -2.69
C ALA A 133 -2.43 -18.76 -2.79
N TRP A 134 -2.92 -18.99 -4.00
CA TRP A 134 -4.18 -19.67 -4.26
C TRP A 134 -4.14 -21.15 -3.84
N SER A 135 -3.08 -21.88 -4.19
CA SER A 135 -2.93 -23.29 -3.85
C SER A 135 -2.87 -23.51 -2.34
N ILE A 136 -2.19 -22.63 -1.60
CA ILE A 136 -2.14 -22.69 -0.13
C ILE A 136 -3.54 -22.47 0.47
N ASP A 137 -4.30 -21.53 -0.08
CA ASP A 137 -5.66 -21.25 0.39
C ASP A 137 -6.62 -22.45 0.13
N LEU A 138 -6.50 -23.10 -1.02
CA LEU A 138 -7.28 -24.30 -1.31
C LEU A 138 -6.92 -25.45 -0.34
N LEU A 139 -5.65 -25.70 -0.12
CA LEU A 139 -5.20 -26.74 0.83
C LEU A 139 -5.69 -26.44 2.25
N ASN A 140 -5.62 -25.19 2.69
CA ASN A 140 -6.15 -24.81 4.00
C ASN A 140 -7.67 -25.01 4.10
N SER A 141 -8.41 -24.69 3.05
CA SER A 141 -9.87 -24.89 2.98
C SER A 141 -10.22 -26.39 3.04
N GLU A 142 -9.52 -27.21 2.30
CA GLU A 142 -9.71 -28.67 2.30
C GLU A 142 -9.38 -29.30 3.65
N TRP A 143 -8.31 -28.82 4.31
CA TRP A 143 -7.96 -29.26 5.67
C TRP A 143 -9.04 -28.92 6.68
N VAL A 144 -9.52 -27.68 6.68
CA VAL A 144 -10.59 -27.23 7.58
C VAL A 144 -11.87 -28.07 7.35
N THR A 145 -12.23 -28.30 6.11
CA THR A 145 -13.38 -29.14 5.77
C THR A 145 -13.19 -30.56 6.27
N PHE A 146 -12.03 -31.18 6.00
CA PHE A 146 -11.70 -32.51 6.46
C PHE A 146 -11.71 -32.63 8.00
N LEU A 147 -11.15 -31.66 8.71
CA LEU A 147 -11.18 -31.62 10.17
C LEU A 147 -12.62 -31.55 10.69
N ASN A 148 -13.46 -30.72 10.11
CA ASN A 148 -14.83 -30.52 10.59
C ASN A 148 -15.76 -31.67 10.23
N GLU A 149 -15.64 -32.22 9.03
CA GLU A 149 -16.58 -33.23 8.53
C GLU A 149 -16.18 -34.66 8.85
N VAL A 150 -14.87 -34.92 9.05
CA VAL A 150 -14.36 -36.27 9.28
C VAL A 150 -13.75 -36.43 10.68
N ILE A 151 -12.80 -35.59 11.04
CA ILE A 151 -12.02 -35.78 12.26
C ILE A 151 -12.83 -35.43 13.52
N ASN A 152 -13.49 -34.27 13.56
CA ASN A 152 -14.22 -33.83 14.74
C ASN A 152 -15.39 -34.76 15.12
N PRO A 153 -16.19 -35.32 14.19
CA PRO A 153 -17.19 -36.32 14.52
C PRO A 153 -16.60 -37.59 15.12
N LEU A 154 -15.48 -38.11 14.59
CA LEU A 154 -14.79 -39.29 15.12
C LEU A 154 -14.24 -39.05 16.54
N LEU A 155 -13.63 -37.89 16.75
CA LEU A 155 -13.17 -37.49 18.09
C LEU A 155 -14.34 -37.39 19.08
N SER A 156 -15.46 -36.84 18.66
CA SER A 156 -16.66 -36.70 19.49
C SER A 156 -17.28 -38.05 19.84
N ALA A 157 -17.14 -39.06 18.96
CA ALA A 157 -17.57 -40.43 19.18
C ALA A 157 -16.54 -41.27 19.99
N GLY A 158 -15.35 -40.72 20.29
CA GLY A 158 -14.26 -41.43 20.96
C GLY A 158 -13.56 -42.46 20.07
N ASP A 159 -13.78 -42.44 18.74
CA ASP A 159 -13.22 -43.38 17.78
C ASP A 159 -11.79 -42.99 17.38
N ARG A 160 -10.81 -43.38 18.19
CA ARG A 160 -9.40 -43.10 17.93
C ARG A 160 -8.86 -43.86 16.72
N ASP A 161 -9.33 -45.07 16.49
CA ASP A 161 -8.88 -45.89 15.37
C ASP A 161 -9.39 -45.33 14.05
N GLY A 162 -10.62 -44.86 14.02
CA GLY A 162 -11.18 -44.12 12.89
C GLY A 162 -10.43 -42.82 12.60
N VAL A 163 -10.04 -42.04 13.61
CA VAL A 163 -9.21 -40.84 13.44
C VAL A 163 -7.86 -41.19 12.79
N ASN A 164 -7.17 -42.21 13.30
CA ASN A 164 -5.87 -42.62 12.77
C ASN A 164 -6.00 -43.11 11.32
N ALA A 165 -7.02 -43.90 11.00
CA ALA A 165 -7.28 -44.38 9.66
C ALA A 165 -7.59 -43.21 8.68
N ALA A 166 -8.42 -42.25 9.10
CA ALA A 166 -8.74 -41.08 8.30
C ALA A 166 -7.53 -40.20 8.00
N LEU A 167 -6.67 -39.97 9.01
CA LEU A 167 -5.42 -39.21 8.83
C LEU A 167 -4.43 -39.93 7.92
N ALA A 168 -4.28 -41.24 8.06
CA ALA A 168 -3.40 -42.05 7.22
C ALA A 168 -3.86 -42.11 5.74
N GLY A 169 -5.17 -42.02 5.50
CA GLY A 169 -5.75 -42.05 4.15
C GLY A 169 -5.75 -40.69 3.43
N LYS A 170 -5.51 -39.58 4.15
CA LYS A 170 -5.54 -38.25 3.57
C LYS A 170 -4.19 -37.93 2.90
N GLN A 171 -4.21 -37.87 1.58
CA GLN A 171 -3.11 -37.30 0.77
C GLN A 171 -3.45 -35.89 0.32
N PHE A 172 -2.50 -34.99 0.44
CA PHE A 172 -2.62 -33.58 0.02
C PHE A 172 -1.69 -33.30 -1.17
#